data_388792933b630d7dbc1b39f564d3ded4
#
_entry.id   388792933b630d7dbc1b39f564d3ded4
#
_cell.length_a   1.000
_cell.length_b   1.000
_cell.length_c   1.000
_cell.angle_alpha   90.00
_cell.angle_beta   90.00
_cell.angle_gamma   90.00
#
_symmetry.space_group_name_H-M   'P 1'
#
loop_
_entity.id
_entity.type
_entity.pdbx_description
1 polymer ?
#
loop_
_entity_poly.entity_id
_entity_poly.type
_entity_poly.pdbx_seq_one_letter_code
_entity_poly.pdbx_strand_id
1 'polypeptide(L)'
;MSGDPLILYIPGLLPKPKAATHRDALLRCLLAGVRRIDGDVARTIEAKDHRFDIVSWTYNFYGVHRNFAIDANAVDAVIAQQHPTQQDIDEASSWRRRLARRIFLLGDLLPLLIPHIANERLELHLRDLRRYARNRNGIAEHVRQMLKTLLRAAAEARRPVLLLAHSMGSVIAYDALWQMSHSDGDKLRIDLLLTMGSPLGQRYIQRRLQGHRESGSRRYPGNIRRWINLTAVGDLTAIDPVLSDDFAAMIDLGLGAGIDDRELYNYFRLAGKLNVHAEYGYLVNAETAKIVTEWWQSVTNKM
;
A
#
# COMPACT_ATOMS: atom_id res chain seq x y z
N MET A 1 -3.95 -29.71 -2.38
CA MET A 1 -4.52 -28.84 -1.33
C MET A 1 -3.86 -27.48 -1.40
N SER A 2 -4.62 -26.40 -1.28
CA SER A 2 -4.09 -25.04 -1.16
C SER A 2 -3.45 -24.88 0.23
N GLY A 3 -2.32 -24.14 0.31
CA GLY A 3 -1.68 -23.83 1.58
C GLY A 3 -2.44 -22.76 2.37
N ASP A 4 -2.13 -22.55 3.65
CA ASP A 4 -2.73 -21.48 4.49
C ASP A 4 -2.61 -20.11 3.81
N PRO A 5 -3.66 -19.27 3.75
CA PRO A 5 -3.61 -17.95 3.14
C PRO A 5 -2.54 -17.05 3.78
N LEU A 6 -1.97 -16.14 2.99
CA LEU A 6 -0.98 -15.15 3.45
C LEU A 6 -1.48 -13.73 3.18
N ILE A 7 -1.53 -12.92 4.20
CA ILE A 7 -1.62 -11.47 4.11
C ILE A 7 -0.19 -10.92 4.21
N LEU A 8 0.33 -10.37 3.13
CA LEU A 8 1.67 -9.80 3.08
C LEU A 8 1.57 -8.28 2.99
N TYR A 9 2.24 -7.57 3.89
CA TYR A 9 2.21 -6.12 3.94
C TYR A 9 3.55 -5.52 3.50
N ILE A 10 3.51 -4.51 2.62
CA ILE A 10 4.68 -3.70 2.25
C ILE A 10 4.46 -2.23 2.60
N PRO A 11 5.27 -1.67 3.53
CA PRO A 11 5.14 -0.30 4.01
C PRO A 11 5.62 0.75 3.01
N GLY A 12 5.18 2.00 3.23
CA GLY A 12 5.66 3.18 2.54
C GLY A 12 7.04 3.67 3.01
N LEU A 13 7.41 4.87 2.55
CA LEU A 13 8.63 5.58 2.90
C LEU A 13 8.72 5.90 4.41
N LEU A 14 9.86 6.46 4.78
CA LEU A 14 10.30 6.82 6.13
C LEU A 14 10.71 5.61 6.99
N PRO A 15 11.65 5.83 7.92
CA PRO A 15 12.05 4.80 8.87
C PRO A 15 10.84 4.20 9.61
N LYS A 16 10.81 2.90 9.73
CA LYS A 16 9.77 2.14 10.46
C LYS A 16 10.36 1.56 11.75
N PRO A 17 9.54 1.14 12.70
CA PRO A 17 9.98 0.39 13.87
C PRO A 17 10.77 -0.88 13.47
N LYS A 18 11.40 -1.54 14.43
CA LYS A 18 11.99 -2.87 14.23
C LYS A 18 10.92 -3.83 13.70
N ALA A 19 11.32 -4.76 12.83
CA ALA A 19 10.40 -5.62 12.07
C ALA A 19 9.30 -6.26 12.92
N ALA A 20 9.65 -6.91 14.05
CA ALA A 20 8.68 -7.54 14.92
C ALA A 20 7.68 -6.52 15.51
N THR A 21 8.18 -5.41 16.09
CA THR A 21 7.32 -4.37 16.67
C THR A 21 6.40 -3.73 15.63
N HIS A 22 6.91 -3.49 14.42
CA HIS A 22 6.11 -2.92 13.33
C HIS A 22 5.04 -3.89 12.86
N ARG A 23 5.40 -5.16 12.64
CA ARG A 23 4.49 -6.24 12.28
C ARG A 23 3.34 -6.37 13.29
N ASP A 24 3.68 -6.41 14.58
CA ASP A 24 2.68 -6.57 15.64
C ASP A 24 1.72 -5.37 15.70
N ALA A 25 2.22 -4.14 15.57
CA ALA A 25 1.39 -2.95 15.55
C ALA A 25 0.43 -2.93 14.35
N LEU A 26 0.92 -3.29 13.14
CA LEU A 26 0.12 -3.36 11.93
C LEU A 26 -0.95 -4.47 12.04
N LEU A 27 -0.56 -5.66 12.53
CA LEU A 27 -1.49 -6.77 12.73
C LEU A 27 -2.58 -6.42 13.74
N ARG A 28 -2.22 -5.77 14.88
CA ARG A 28 -3.21 -5.29 15.86
C ARG A 28 -4.25 -4.36 15.23
N CYS A 29 -3.81 -3.41 14.40
CA CYS A 29 -4.72 -2.51 13.69
C CYS A 29 -5.64 -3.27 12.72
N LEU A 30 -5.08 -4.16 11.91
CA LEU A 30 -5.83 -4.98 10.97
C LEU A 30 -6.87 -5.85 11.68
N LEU A 31 -6.44 -6.58 12.71
CA LEU A 31 -7.34 -7.45 13.48
C LEU A 31 -8.43 -6.68 14.21
N ALA A 32 -8.13 -5.46 14.71
CA ALA A 32 -9.15 -4.60 15.31
C ALA A 32 -10.25 -4.23 14.31
N GLY A 33 -9.87 -3.88 13.07
CA GLY A 33 -10.83 -3.64 12.00
C GLY A 33 -11.63 -4.89 11.63
N VAL A 34 -10.93 -6.00 11.37
CA VAL A 34 -11.57 -7.28 10.95
C VAL A 34 -12.50 -7.81 12.03
N ARG A 35 -12.16 -7.73 13.34
CA ARG A 35 -13.04 -8.15 14.43
C ARG A 35 -14.39 -7.44 14.46
N ARG A 36 -14.45 -6.20 13.99
CA ARG A 36 -15.70 -5.42 13.90
C ARG A 36 -16.61 -5.90 12.77
N ILE A 37 -16.05 -6.55 11.76
CA ILE A 37 -16.79 -7.10 10.61
C ILE A 37 -17.11 -8.57 10.85
N ASP A 38 -16.06 -9.37 11.21
CA ASP A 38 -16.16 -10.81 11.44
C ASP A 38 -15.11 -11.26 12.45
N GLY A 39 -15.59 -11.57 13.67
CA GLY A 39 -14.73 -12.01 14.77
C GLY A 39 -14.10 -13.39 14.54
N ASP A 40 -14.76 -14.27 13.75
CA ASP A 40 -14.23 -15.61 13.47
C ASP A 40 -13.09 -15.52 12.47
N VAL A 41 -13.21 -14.70 11.44
CA VAL A 41 -12.12 -14.42 10.50
C VAL A 41 -10.93 -13.82 11.24
N ALA A 42 -11.15 -12.85 12.13
CA ALA A 42 -10.05 -12.26 12.91
C ALA A 42 -9.33 -13.31 13.75
N ARG A 43 -10.06 -14.17 14.48
CA ARG A 43 -9.48 -15.29 15.26
C ARG A 43 -8.71 -16.25 14.37
N THR A 44 -9.22 -16.54 13.19
CA THR A 44 -8.56 -17.44 12.24
C THR A 44 -7.25 -16.82 11.75
N ILE A 45 -7.20 -15.52 11.40
CA ILE A 45 -5.97 -14.84 10.98
C ILE A 45 -4.95 -14.86 12.13
N GLU A 46 -5.36 -14.54 13.37
CA GLU A 46 -4.53 -14.46 14.55
C GLU A 46 -3.95 -15.81 15.00
N ALA A 47 -4.65 -16.91 14.73
CA ALA A 47 -4.32 -18.26 15.24
C ALA A 47 -2.94 -18.80 14.79
N LYS A 48 -2.36 -18.24 13.72
CA LYS A 48 -1.06 -18.69 13.20
C LYS A 48 -0.23 -17.49 12.72
N ASP A 49 0.93 -17.31 13.32
CA ASP A 49 1.84 -16.18 13.04
C ASP A 49 2.21 -16.00 11.56
N HIS A 50 2.33 -17.12 10.83
CA HIS A 50 2.70 -17.08 9.41
C HIS A 50 1.60 -16.61 8.46
N ARG A 51 0.39 -16.32 8.96
CA ARG A 51 -0.74 -15.81 8.14
C ARG A 51 -0.67 -14.32 7.84
N PHE A 52 0.12 -13.59 8.62
CA PHE A 52 0.44 -12.19 8.36
C PHE A 52 1.95 -11.97 8.43
N ASP A 53 2.52 -11.32 7.41
CA ASP A 53 3.94 -10.98 7.38
C ASP A 53 4.17 -9.62 6.72
N ILE A 54 5.37 -9.05 6.92
CA ILE A 54 5.75 -7.74 6.39
C ILE A 54 7.06 -7.78 5.61
N VAL A 55 7.16 -6.94 4.57
CA VAL A 55 8.41 -6.66 3.89
C VAL A 55 9.13 -5.54 4.62
N SER A 56 10.03 -5.87 5.54
CA SER A 56 10.73 -4.88 6.39
C SER A 56 11.92 -4.23 5.66
N TRP A 57 11.65 -3.53 4.56
CA TRP A 57 12.66 -2.97 3.66
C TRP A 57 13.27 -1.64 4.12
N THR A 58 12.56 -0.88 4.97
CA THR A 58 12.92 0.51 5.25
C THR A 58 14.24 0.66 5.99
N TYR A 59 14.64 -0.29 6.83
CA TYR A 59 15.95 -0.28 7.48
C TYR A 59 17.09 -0.36 6.45
N ASN A 60 16.99 -1.23 5.46
CA ASN A 60 17.98 -1.37 4.39
C ASN A 60 18.10 -0.09 3.56
N PHE A 61 17.00 0.68 3.47
CA PHE A 61 16.98 1.94 2.74
C PHE A 61 17.50 3.12 3.55
N TYR A 62 17.18 3.23 4.85
CA TYR A 62 17.46 4.39 5.69
C TYR A 62 18.63 4.17 6.68
N GLY A 63 18.94 2.93 7.05
CA GLY A 63 19.96 2.58 8.05
C GLY A 63 19.54 2.85 9.50
N VAL A 64 18.29 3.27 9.74
CA VAL A 64 17.78 3.61 11.07
C VAL A 64 16.36 3.08 11.26
N HIS A 65 16.01 2.78 12.50
CA HIS A 65 14.64 2.46 12.90
C HIS A 65 13.98 3.67 13.55
N ARG A 66 12.65 3.78 13.36
CA ARG A 66 11.81 4.71 14.11
C ARG A 66 11.53 4.15 15.50
N ASN A 67 11.58 5.00 16.52
CA ASN A 67 11.14 4.60 17.85
C ASN A 67 9.60 4.47 17.87
N PHE A 68 9.11 3.27 18.12
CA PHE A 68 7.66 2.99 18.17
C PHE A 68 6.93 3.72 19.29
N ALA A 69 7.62 4.07 20.39
CA ALA A 69 7.01 4.82 21.50
C ALA A 69 6.36 6.15 21.04
N ILE A 70 6.82 6.71 19.92
CA ILE A 70 6.24 7.93 19.31
C ILE A 70 4.82 7.67 18.80
N ASP A 71 4.57 6.48 18.27
CA ASP A 71 3.32 6.10 17.61
C ASP A 71 2.38 5.29 18.53
N ALA A 72 2.90 4.68 19.61
CA ALA A 72 2.19 3.69 20.43
C ALA A 72 0.82 4.19 20.91
N ASN A 73 0.77 5.35 21.58
CA ASN A 73 -0.49 5.91 22.06
C ASN A 73 -1.48 6.25 20.93
N ALA A 74 -0.98 6.68 19.77
CA ALA A 74 -1.82 6.98 18.62
C ALA A 74 -2.37 5.70 17.97
N VAL A 75 -1.59 4.61 17.99
CA VAL A 75 -2.03 3.27 17.56
C VAL A 75 -3.12 2.76 18.49
N ASP A 76 -2.95 2.84 19.80
CA ASP A 76 -3.96 2.42 20.76
C ASP A 76 -5.25 3.26 20.64
N ALA A 77 -5.12 4.56 20.45
CA ALA A 77 -6.25 5.46 20.26
C ALA A 77 -7.05 5.13 18.97
N VAL A 78 -6.38 4.91 17.83
CA VAL A 78 -7.08 4.58 16.57
C VAL A 78 -7.74 3.20 16.63
N ILE A 79 -7.15 2.25 17.35
CA ILE A 79 -7.75 0.94 17.61
C ILE A 79 -9.01 1.07 18.47
N ALA A 80 -9.00 1.94 19.49
CA ALA A 80 -10.16 2.16 20.34
C ALA A 80 -11.30 2.91 19.63
N GLN A 81 -10.96 3.78 18.68
CA GLN A 81 -11.93 4.54 17.89
C GLN A 81 -12.54 3.67 16.80
N GLN A 82 -13.87 3.52 16.78
CA GLN A 82 -14.56 2.63 15.83
C GLN A 82 -14.82 3.29 14.47
N HIS A 83 -15.10 4.59 14.45
CA HIS A 83 -15.48 5.36 13.27
C HIS A 83 -14.80 6.72 13.27
N PRO A 84 -14.63 7.39 12.11
CA PRO A 84 -14.19 8.77 12.07
C PRO A 84 -15.20 9.66 12.79
N THR A 85 -14.71 10.62 13.58
CA THR A 85 -15.55 11.67 14.17
C THR A 85 -15.90 12.71 13.11
N GLN A 86 -16.90 13.57 13.40
CA GLN A 86 -17.22 14.70 12.52
C GLN A 86 -16.00 15.61 12.32
N GLN A 87 -15.20 15.83 13.37
CA GLN A 87 -13.96 16.58 13.29
C GLN A 87 -12.96 15.95 12.30
N ASP A 88 -12.82 14.62 12.29
CA ASP A 88 -11.92 13.92 11.36
C ASP A 88 -12.37 14.11 9.90
N ILE A 89 -13.69 14.05 9.67
CA ILE A 89 -14.31 14.24 8.36
C ILE A 89 -14.09 15.67 7.87
N ASP A 90 -14.34 16.66 8.71
CA ASP A 90 -14.21 18.08 8.38
C ASP A 90 -12.75 18.46 8.08
N GLU A 91 -11.80 17.97 8.92
CA GLU A 91 -10.37 18.20 8.69
C GLU A 91 -9.87 17.52 7.41
N ALA A 92 -10.29 16.26 7.14
CA ALA A 92 -9.93 15.52 5.92
C ALA A 92 -10.49 16.21 4.67
N SER A 93 -11.74 16.66 4.72
CA SER A 93 -12.47 17.29 3.61
C SER A 93 -12.23 18.81 3.49
N SER A 94 -11.32 19.37 4.29
CA SER A 94 -11.13 20.82 4.35
C SER A 94 -10.78 21.45 3.00
N TRP A 95 -11.25 22.69 2.77
CA TRP A 95 -10.98 23.41 1.51
C TRP A 95 -9.47 23.59 1.26
N ARG A 96 -8.68 23.73 2.33
CA ARG A 96 -7.20 23.82 2.25
C ARG A 96 -6.59 22.57 1.63
N ARG A 97 -7.04 21.37 2.04
CA ARG A 97 -6.57 20.09 1.46
C ARG A 97 -7.03 19.94 0.02
N ARG A 98 -8.26 20.33 -0.31
CA ARG A 98 -8.77 20.32 -1.69
C ARG A 98 -7.97 21.27 -2.59
N LEU A 99 -7.65 22.47 -2.11
CA LEU A 99 -6.81 23.42 -2.84
C LEU A 99 -5.39 22.87 -3.02
N ALA A 100 -4.77 22.35 -1.95
CA ALA A 100 -3.45 21.75 -2.03
C ALA A 100 -3.42 20.61 -3.07
N ARG A 101 -4.42 19.72 -3.06
CA ARG A 101 -4.54 18.65 -4.05
C ARG A 101 -4.59 19.19 -5.49
N ARG A 102 -5.39 20.23 -5.76
CA ARG A 102 -5.45 20.86 -7.10
C ARG A 102 -4.10 21.44 -7.53
N ILE A 103 -3.40 22.09 -6.61
CA ILE A 103 -2.06 22.65 -6.85
C ILE A 103 -1.06 21.52 -7.16
N PHE A 104 -1.10 20.41 -6.42
CA PHE A 104 -0.24 19.27 -6.67
C PHE A 104 -0.54 18.56 -7.99
N LEU A 105 -1.82 18.42 -8.38
CA LEU A 105 -2.21 17.91 -9.69
C LEU A 105 -1.64 18.78 -10.82
N LEU A 106 -1.69 20.10 -10.67
CA LEU A 106 -1.06 21.03 -11.64
C LEU A 106 0.46 20.85 -11.68
N GLY A 107 1.12 20.63 -10.51
CA GLY A 107 2.55 20.34 -10.45
C GLY A 107 2.94 19.01 -11.10
N ASP A 108 2.09 17.97 -10.99
CA ASP A 108 2.31 16.69 -11.67
C ASP A 108 2.19 16.82 -13.20
N LEU A 109 1.28 17.68 -13.67
CA LEU A 109 1.15 18.03 -15.09
C LEU A 109 2.32 18.90 -15.57
N LEU A 110 2.79 19.83 -14.72
CA LEU A 110 3.82 20.81 -15.04
C LEU A 110 5.01 20.69 -14.07
N PRO A 111 5.93 19.73 -14.29
CA PRO A 111 7.03 19.43 -13.35
C PRO A 111 7.93 20.61 -12.98
N LEU A 112 7.95 21.67 -13.81
CA LEU A 112 8.70 22.90 -13.54
C LEU A 112 8.15 23.70 -12.36
N LEU A 113 6.90 23.48 -11.94
CA LEU A 113 6.28 24.14 -10.80
C LEU A 113 6.58 23.47 -9.45
N ILE A 114 7.04 22.23 -9.47
CA ILE A 114 7.32 21.45 -8.24
C ILE A 114 8.23 22.20 -7.26
N PRO A 115 9.37 22.81 -7.67
CA PRO A 115 10.27 23.51 -6.75
C PRO A 115 9.62 24.69 -6.02
N HIS A 116 8.56 25.28 -6.59
CA HIS A 116 7.87 26.43 -6.01
C HIS A 116 6.70 26.04 -5.08
N ILE A 117 6.28 24.78 -5.13
CA ILE A 117 5.12 24.25 -4.40
C ILE A 117 5.58 23.33 -3.26
N ALA A 118 6.79 22.77 -3.38
CA ALA A 118 7.31 21.76 -2.46
C ALA A 118 7.58 22.37 -1.07
N ASN A 119 7.03 21.73 -0.04
CA ASN A 119 7.48 21.91 1.34
C ASN A 119 8.56 20.85 1.67
N GLU A 120 9.28 21.01 2.79
CA GLU A 120 10.36 20.10 3.19
C GLU A 120 9.98 18.62 3.18
N ARG A 121 8.75 18.28 3.56
CA ARG A 121 8.26 16.89 3.56
C ARG A 121 8.12 16.34 2.15
N LEU A 122 7.58 17.13 1.22
CA LEU A 122 7.44 16.72 -0.18
C LEU A 122 8.81 16.55 -0.83
N GLU A 123 9.76 17.46 -0.56
CA GLU A 123 11.14 17.34 -1.04
C GLU A 123 11.80 16.05 -0.57
N LEU A 124 11.63 15.69 0.71
CA LEU A 124 12.12 14.42 1.26
C LEU A 124 11.54 13.21 0.51
N HIS A 125 10.23 13.19 0.29
CA HIS A 125 9.58 12.10 -0.45
C HIS A 125 10.05 12.02 -1.91
N LEU A 126 10.18 13.16 -2.59
CA LEU A 126 10.70 13.22 -3.95
C LEU A 126 12.17 12.78 -4.05
N ARG A 127 13.00 13.15 -3.07
CA ARG A 127 14.39 12.71 -2.97
C ARG A 127 14.48 11.19 -2.82
N ASP A 128 13.70 10.62 -1.93
CA ASP A 128 13.72 9.18 -1.65
C ASP A 128 13.14 8.38 -2.83
N LEU A 129 12.11 8.90 -3.48
CA LEU A 129 11.60 8.35 -4.73
C LEU A 129 12.65 8.38 -5.85
N ARG A 130 13.38 9.51 -6.01
CA ARG A 130 14.48 9.60 -6.98
C ARG A 130 15.60 8.63 -6.66
N ARG A 131 15.91 8.42 -5.36
CA ARG A 131 16.92 7.43 -4.93
C ARG A 131 16.50 6.02 -5.33
N TYR A 132 15.24 5.66 -5.11
CA TYR A 132 14.66 4.38 -5.55
C TYR A 132 14.71 4.27 -7.08
N ALA A 133 14.14 5.22 -7.81
CA ALA A 133 14.04 5.18 -9.27
C ALA A 133 15.42 5.09 -9.97
N ARG A 134 16.45 5.71 -9.39
CA ARG A 134 17.82 5.63 -9.90
C ARG A 134 18.57 4.36 -9.49
N ASN A 135 17.96 3.52 -8.68
CA ASN A 135 18.56 2.29 -8.14
C ASN A 135 19.99 2.47 -7.63
N ARG A 136 20.25 3.58 -6.94
CA ARG A 136 21.62 3.88 -6.46
C ARG A 136 22.11 2.76 -5.54
N ASN A 137 23.30 2.24 -5.82
CA ASN A 137 23.93 1.12 -5.10
C ASN A 137 23.05 -0.15 -5.06
N GLY A 138 22.17 -0.36 -6.06
CA GLY A 138 21.31 -1.53 -6.14
C GLY A 138 20.16 -1.57 -5.12
N ILE A 139 19.90 -0.48 -4.40
CA ILE A 139 18.94 -0.48 -3.28
C ILE A 139 17.51 -0.81 -3.70
N ALA A 140 17.08 -0.31 -4.86
CA ALA A 140 15.73 -0.60 -5.35
C ALA A 140 15.57 -2.07 -5.74
N GLU A 141 16.58 -2.65 -6.38
CA GLU A 141 16.60 -4.08 -6.71
C GLU A 141 16.60 -4.93 -5.43
N HIS A 142 17.42 -4.57 -4.44
CA HIS A 142 17.45 -5.26 -3.17
C HIS A 142 16.07 -5.27 -2.48
N VAL A 143 15.39 -4.13 -2.45
CA VAL A 143 14.05 -4.00 -1.85
C VAL A 143 13.00 -4.83 -2.61
N ARG A 144 13.02 -4.79 -3.97
CA ARG A 144 12.15 -5.63 -4.78
C ARG A 144 12.42 -7.12 -4.54
N GLN A 145 13.69 -7.51 -4.42
CA GLN A 145 14.07 -8.90 -4.14
C GLN A 145 13.55 -9.41 -2.79
N MET A 146 13.51 -8.56 -1.76
CA MET A 146 12.90 -8.90 -0.46
C MET A 146 11.43 -9.32 -0.64
N LEU A 147 10.64 -8.53 -1.39
CA LEU A 147 9.24 -8.87 -1.68
C LEU A 147 9.14 -10.14 -2.54
N LYS A 148 9.92 -10.23 -3.62
CA LYS A 148 9.90 -11.38 -4.54
C LYS A 148 10.21 -12.69 -3.81
N THR A 149 11.14 -12.68 -2.86
CA THR A 149 11.49 -13.85 -2.05
C THR A 149 10.30 -14.36 -1.25
N LEU A 150 9.55 -13.48 -0.58
CA LEU A 150 8.36 -13.87 0.18
C LEU A 150 7.23 -14.37 -0.72
N LEU A 151 7.02 -13.72 -1.88
CA LEU A 151 6.02 -14.14 -2.84
C LEU A 151 6.34 -15.52 -3.46
N ARG A 152 7.61 -15.80 -3.77
CA ARG A 152 8.04 -17.11 -4.27
C ARG A 152 7.84 -18.21 -3.23
N ALA A 153 8.23 -17.96 -1.97
CA ALA A 153 7.99 -18.90 -0.88
C ALA A 153 6.48 -19.19 -0.69
N ALA A 154 5.63 -18.17 -0.81
CA ALA A 154 4.18 -18.37 -0.77
C ALA A 154 3.67 -19.20 -1.96
N ALA A 155 4.20 -18.97 -3.16
CA ALA A 155 3.83 -19.74 -4.35
C ALA A 155 4.27 -21.21 -4.27
N GLU A 156 5.48 -21.48 -3.80
CA GLU A 156 5.99 -22.84 -3.56
C GLU A 156 5.11 -23.60 -2.56
N ALA A 157 4.67 -22.91 -1.51
CA ALA A 157 3.74 -23.43 -0.51
C ALA A 157 2.27 -23.42 -0.98
N ARG A 158 1.97 -23.00 -2.22
CA ARG A 158 0.63 -22.87 -2.82
C ARG A 158 -0.34 -22.04 -1.97
N ARG A 159 0.18 -21.02 -1.32
CA ARG A 159 -0.61 -20.13 -0.45
C ARG A 159 -1.31 -19.07 -1.29
N PRO A 160 -2.64 -18.86 -1.14
CA PRO A 160 -3.30 -17.66 -1.63
C PRO A 160 -2.68 -16.42 -1.00
N VAL A 161 -2.45 -15.36 -1.79
CA VAL A 161 -1.78 -14.14 -1.32
C VAL A 161 -2.66 -12.91 -1.49
N LEU A 162 -2.91 -12.20 -0.38
CA LEU A 162 -3.35 -10.81 -0.35
C LEU A 162 -2.11 -9.93 -0.09
N LEU A 163 -1.74 -9.11 -1.06
CA LEU A 163 -0.65 -8.14 -0.94
C LEU A 163 -1.22 -6.76 -0.59
N LEU A 164 -1.00 -6.33 0.65
CA LEU A 164 -1.33 -4.99 1.15
C LEU A 164 -0.14 -4.05 0.90
N ALA A 165 -0.30 -3.04 0.05
CA ALA A 165 0.78 -2.17 -0.37
C ALA A 165 0.47 -0.70 -0.05
N HIS A 166 1.18 -0.12 0.93
CA HIS A 166 0.95 1.24 1.38
C HIS A 166 1.93 2.23 0.75
N SER A 167 1.41 3.35 0.23
CA SER A 167 2.23 4.47 -0.24
C SER A 167 3.30 4.02 -1.25
N MET A 168 4.59 4.32 -1.01
CA MET A 168 5.71 3.85 -1.84
C MET A 168 5.78 2.32 -1.93
N GLY A 169 5.25 1.59 -0.95
CA GLY A 169 5.12 0.14 -1.02
C GLY A 169 4.33 -0.33 -2.25
N SER A 170 3.35 0.45 -2.73
CA SER A 170 2.60 0.14 -3.95
C SER A 170 3.45 0.24 -5.23
N VAL A 171 4.38 1.19 -5.28
CA VAL A 171 5.35 1.32 -6.38
C VAL A 171 6.31 0.14 -6.38
N ILE A 172 6.84 -0.23 -5.20
CA ILE A 172 7.73 -1.37 -5.05
C ILE A 172 7.02 -2.67 -5.43
N ALA A 173 5.76 -2.84 -5.00
CA ALA A 173 4.93 -3.99 -5.33
C ALA A 173 4.70 -4.08 -6.84
N TYR A 174 4.30 -2.99 -7.49
CA TYR A 174 4.12 -2.92 -8.93
C TYR A 174 5.40 -3.33 -9.68
N ASP A 175 6.52 -2.71 -9.34
CA ASP A 175 7.81 -2.97 -9.99
C ASP A 175 8.28 -4.42 -9.79
N ALA A 176 8.12 -4.98 -8.59
CA ALA A 176 8.47 -6.37 -8.29
C ALA A 176 7.59 -7.34 -9.09
N LEU A 177 6.27 -7.12 -9.11
CA LEU A 177 5.31 -7.95 -9.86
C LEU A 177 5.57 -7.86 -11.36
N TRP A 178 5.93 -6.67 -11.88
CA TRP A 178 6.33 -6.53 -13.27
C TRP A 178 7.58 -7.35 -13.60
N GLN A 179 8.63 -7.27 -12.77
CA GLN A 179 9.85 -8.07 -12.95
C GLN A 179 9.55 -9.58 -12.92
N MET A 180 8.74 -10.03 -11.97
CA MET A 180 8.35 -11.43 -11.85
C MET A 180 7.61 -11.92 -13.10
N SER A 181 6.74 -11.08 -13.70
CA SER A 181 5.98 -11.46 -14.89
C SER A 181 6.82 -11.48 -16.17
N HIS A 182 7.82 -10.58 -16.29
CA HIS A 182 8.45 -10.31 -17.59
C HIS A 182 9.96 -10.57 -17.62
N SER A 183 10.65 -10.42 -16.50
CA SER A 183 12.10 -10.58 -16.43
C SER A 183 12.51 -11.91 -15.80
N ASP A 184 11.82 -12.29 -14.71
CA ASP A 184 12.20 -13.48 -13.92
C ASP A 184 11.51 -14.76 -14.43
N GLY A 185 10.43 -14.64 -15.21
CA GLY A 185 9.66 -15.77 -15.73
C GLY A 185 8.83 -16.52 -14.68
N ASP A 186 8.52 -15.87 -13.56
CA ASP A 186 7.70 -16.45 -12.50
C ASP A 186 6.25 -16.65 -12.96
N LYS A 187 5.69 -17.83 -12.69
CA LYS A 187 4.30 -18.18 -13.03
C LYS A 187 3.31 -17.91 -11.89
N LEU A 188 3.77 -17.35 -10.78
CA LEU A 188 2.90 -17.04 -9.65
C LEU A 188 1.90 -15.92 -10.04
N ARG A 189 0.70 -15.99 -9.45
CA ARG A 189 -0.30 -14.91 -9.48
C ARG A 189 -0.74 -14.62 -8.06
N ILE A 190 -0.76 -13.36 -7.68
CA ILE A 190 -1.37 -12.94 -6.41
C ILE A 190 -2.89 -12.84 -6.58
N ASP A 191 -3.64 -13.22 -5.54
CA ASP A 191 -5.10 -13.24 -5.60
C ASP A 191 -5.69 -11.83 -5.53
N LEU A 192 -5.12 -10.97 -4.69
CA LEU A 192 -5.56 -9.60 -4.52
C LEU A 192 -4.36 -8.68 -4.19
N LEU A 193 -4.19 -7.63 -4.99
CA LEU A 193 -3.39 -6.46 -4.64
C LEU A 193 -4.34 -5.41 -4.05
N LEU A 194 -4.07 -4.99 -2.81
CA LEU A 194 -4.75 -3.87 -2.17
C LEU A 194 -3.76 -2.73 -1.97
N THR A 195 -3.85 -1.69 -2.80
CA THR A 195 -3.05 -0.47 -2.66
C THR A 195 -3.76 0.52 -1.73
N MET A 196 -2.99 1.18 -0.86
CA MET A 196 -3.50 2.10 0.15
C MET A 196 -2.69 3.40 0.12
N GLY A 197 -3.33 4.55 -0.13
CA GLY A 197 -2.65 5.83 -0.24
C GLY A 197 -1.56 5.82 -1.32
N SER A 198 -1.86 5.21 -2.45
CA SER A 198 -0.90 4.92 -3.52
C SER A 198 -0.58 6.15 -4.36
N PRO A 199 0.70 6.42 -4.68
CA PRO A 199 1.09 7.45 -5.63
C PRO A 199 1.08 6.98 -7.10
N LEU A 200 0.60 5.78 -7.41
CA LEU A 200 0.65 5.20 -8.76
C LEU A 200 -0.15 5.98 -9.81
N GLY A 201 -1.15 6.78 -9.40
CA GLY A 201 -1.88 7.70 -10.30
C GLY A 201 -1.08 8.94 -10.72
N GLN A 202 0.08 9.20 -10.10
CA GLN A 202 0.90 10.36 -10.46
C GLN A 202 1.71 10.08 -11.73
N ARG A 203 1.62 10.97 -12.72
CA ARG A 203 2.39 10.87 -13.98
C ARG A 203 3.89 10.82 -13.77
N TYR A 204 4.38 11.57 -12.76
CA TYR A 204 5.78 11.54 -12.37
C TYR A 204 6.23 10.15 -11.94
N ILE A 205 5.38 9.38 -11.23
CA ILE A 205 5.62 8.01 -10.81
C ILE A 205 5.51 7.06 -12.00
N GLN A 206 4.41 7.13 -12.75
CA GLN A 206 4.13 6.24 -13.89
C GLN A 206 5.26 6.21 -14.91
N ARG A 207 5.90 7.36 -15.18
CA ARG A 207 7.06 7.47 -16.08
C ARG A 207 8.34 6.82 -15.54
N ARG A 208 8.33 6.26 -14.33
CA ARG A 208 9.47 5.63 -13.65
C ARG A 208 9.21 4.19 -13.24
N LEU A 209 7.99 3.70 -13.42
CA LEU A 209 7.63 2.30 -13.16
C LEU A 209 8.40 1.36 -14.12
N GLN A 210 8.64 0.15 -13.65
CA GLN A 210 9.12 -0.90 -14.54
C GLN A 210 8.11 -1.10 -15.68
N GLY A 211 8.60 -1.34 -16.89
CA GLY A 211 7.74 -1.49 -18.07
C GLY A 211 7.21 -0.18 -18.68
N HIS A 212 7.46 1.00 -18.10
CA HIS A 212 6.89 2.26 -18.62
C HIS A 212 7.29 2.59 -20.07
N ARG A 213 8.40 2.04 -20.57
CA ARG A 213 8.89 2.19 -21.94
C ARG A 213 8.44 1.07 -22.88
N GLU A 214 7.84 0.04 -22.32
CA GLU A 214 7.33 -1.10 -23.08
C GLU A 214 5.94 -0.79 -23.66
N SER A 215 5.49 -1.62 -24.60
CA SER A 215 4.17 -1.51 -25.22
C SER A 215 3.35 -2.77 -25.01
N GLY A 216 2.02 -2.66 -25.20
CA GLY A 216 1.09 -3.77 -25.04
C GLY A 216 1.17 -4.41 -23.65
N SER A 217 1.03 -5.71 -23.57
CA SER A 217 1.01 -6.45 -22.30
C SER A 217 2.31 -6.36 -21.51
N ARG A 218 3.44 -6.12 -22.17
CA ARG A 218 4.73 -5.95 -21.48
C ARG A 218 4.84 -4.67 -20.67
N ARG A 219 3.96 -3.70 -20.89
CA ARG A 219 3.92 -2.46 -20.13
C ARG A 219 3.48 -2.66 -18.68
N TYR A 220 2.69 -3.67 -18.39
CA TYR A 220 2.00 -3.87 -17.11
C TYR A 220 2.35 -5.21 -16.47
N PRO A 221 2.28 -5.36 -15.13
CA PRO A 221 2.38 -6.67 -14.50
C PRO A 221 1.23 -7.58 -14.92
N GLY A 222 1.54 -8.85 -15.29
CA GLY A 222 0.55 -9.83 -15.74
C GLY A 222 0.10 -10.83 -14.68
N ASN A 223 0.51 -10.64 -13.44
CA ASN A 223 0.36 -11.61 -12.34
C ASN A 223 -0.53 -11.13 -11.19
N ILE A 224 -1.41 -10.16 -11.44
CA ILE A 224 -2.42 -9.65 -10.49
C ILE A 224 -3.79 -10.16 -10.93
N ARG A 225 -4.50 -10.92 -10.07
CA ARG A 225 -5.86 -11.38 -10.39
C ARG A 225 -6.90 -10.29 -10.17
N ARG A 226 -6.85 -9.64 -9.01
CA ARG A 226 -7.73 -8.54 -8.62
C ARG A 226 -6.90 -7.41 -8.05
N TRP A 227 -7.32 -6.19 -8.30
CA TRP A 227 -6.70 -5.00 -7.73
C TRP A 227 -7.76 -4.08 -7.15
N ILE A 228 -7.63 -3.74 -5.87
CA ILE A 228 -8.45 -2.74 -5.20
C ILE A 228 -7.52 -1.61 -4.76
N ASN A 229 -7.94 -0.39 -4.98
CA ASN A 229 -7.20 0.80 -4.56
C ASN A 229 -8.01 1.57 -3.51
N LEU A 230 -7.43 1.78 -2.33
CA LEU A 230 -8.02 2.57 -1.26
C LEU A 230 -7.32 3.91 -1.14
N THR A 231 -8.07 5.00 -1.22
CA THR A 231 -7.58 6.35 -1.03
C THR A 231 -8.28 7.02 0.14
N ALA A 232 -7.53 7.59 1.07
CA ALA A 232 -8.13 8.38 2.14
C ALA A 232 -8.46 9.79 1.64
N VAL A 233 -9.66 10.26 1.98
CA VAL A 233 -10.08 11.63 1.68
C VAL A 233 -9.05 12.62 2.24
N GLY A 234 -8.55 13.52 1.40
CA GLY A 234 -7.54 14.52 1.76
C GLY A 234 -6.10 14.00 1.80
N ASP A 235 -5.82 12.80 1.35
CA ASP A 235 -4.47 12.26 1.20
C ASP A 235 -3.76 12.89 0.00
N LEU A 236 -2.71 13.68 0.29
CA LEU A 236 -1.92 14.37 -0.74
C LEU A 236 -0.85 13.46 -1.38
N THR A 237 -0.66 12.26 -0.90
CA THR A 237 0.22 11.27 -1.55
C THR A 237 -0.54 10.57 -2.69
N ALA A 238 -1.81 10.25 -2.48
CA ALA A 238 -2.71 9.74 -3.50
C ALA A 238 -3.45 10.91 -4.19
N ILE A 239 -2.71 11.78 -4.87
CA ILE A 239 -3.23 13.00 -5.51
C ILE A 239 -4.29 12.65 -6.56
N ASP A 240 -4.01 11.63 -7.37
CA ASP A 240 -4.96 10.99 -8.25
C ASP A 240 -5.44 9.69 -7.58
N PRO A 241 -6.70 9.64 -7.09
CA PRO A 241 -7.22 8.48 -6.39
C PRO A 241 -7.80 7.41 -7.32
N VAL A 242 -7.95 7.73 -8.63
CA VAL A 242 -8.61 6.86 -9.61
C VAL A 242 -7.57 6.18 -10.47
N LEU A 243 -7.13 5.00 -10.04
CA LEU A 243 -6.14 4.21 -10.79
C LEU A 243 -6.78 3.46 -11.96
N SER A 244 -8.08 3.19 -11.93
CA SER A 244 -8.79 2.48 -13.00
C SER A 244 -8.63 3.17 -14.35
N ASP A 245 -8.66 4.51 -14.39
CA ASP A 245 -8.48 5.28 -15.62
C ASP A 245 -7.03 5.24 -16.12
N ASP A 246 -6.06 5.37 -15.20
CA ASP A 246 -4.64 5.36 -15.52
C ASP A 246 -4.14 4.01 -16.06
N PHE A 247 -4.75 2.93 -15.61
CA PHE A 247 -4.41 1.56 -16.00
C PHE A 247 -5.50 0.88 -16.85
N ALA A 248 -6.41 1.65 -17.46
CA ALA A 248 -7.48 1.12 -18.31
C ALA A 248 -6.94 0.18 -19.41
N ALA A 249 -5.85 0.57 -20.08
CA ALA A 249 -5.23 -0.25 -21.10
C ALA A 249 -4.70 -1.61 -20.58
N MET A 250 -4.36 -1.73 -19.29
CA MET A 250 -4.01 -3.01 -18.68
C MET A 250 -5.22 -3.96 -18.64
N ILE A 251 -6.39 -3.40 -18.37
CA ILE A 251 -7.64 -4.14 -18.29
C ILE A 251 -8.12 -4.55 -19.68
N ASP A 252 -8.04 -3.63 -20.67
CA ASP A 252 -8.38 -3.90 -22.08
C ASP A 252 -7.52 -5.03 -22.65
N LEU A 253 -6.28 -5.19 -22.18
CA LEU A 253 -5.37 -6.28 -22.55
C LEU A 253 -5.67 -7.59 -21.81
N GLY A 254 -6.67 -7.65 -20.93
CA GLY A 254 -7.04 -8.87 -20.19
C GLY A 254 -6.04 -9.28 -19.10
N LEU A 255 -5.19 -8.37 -18.63
CA LEU A 255 -4.15 -8.66 -17.62
C LEU A 255 -4.67 -8.70 -16.19
N GLY A 256 -5.93 -8.36 -15.95
CA GLY A 256 -6.60 -8.39 -14.65
C GLY A 256 -8.11 -8.19 -14.78
N ALA A 257 -8.82 -8.32 -13.66
CA ALA A 257 -10.29 -8.21 -13.62
C ALA A 257 -10.80 -6.75 -13.51
N GLY A 258 -9.90 -5.77 -13.54
CA GLY A 258 -10.23 -4.36 -13.28
C GLY A 258 -9.58 -3.84 -12.01
N ILE A 259 -9.62 -2.52 -11.85
CA ILE A 259 -9.21 -1.85 -10.61
C ILE A 259 -10.47 -1.27 -9.98
N ASP A 260 -10.70 -1.61 -8.72
CA ASP A 260 -11.82 -1.11 -7.93
C ASP A 260 -11.30 0.02 -7.02
N ASP A 261 -11.59 1.27 -7.40
CA ASP A 261 -11.17 2.46 -6.65
C ASP A 261 -12.20 2.79 -5.59
N ARG A 262 -11.78 2.88 -4.33
CA ARG A 262 -12.64 3.21 -3.19
C ARG A 262 -12.02 4.29 -2.33
N GLU A 263 -12.85 5.13 -1.74
CA GLU A 263 -12.44 6.15 -0.78
C GLU A 263 -12.80 5.74 0.65
N LEU A 264 -11.98 6.22 1.61
CA LEU A 264 -12.23 6.07 3.03
C LEU A 264 -11.84 7.33 3.81
N TYR A 265 -12.29 7.45 5.04
CA TYR A 265 -11.78 8.44 6.00
C TYR A 265 -10.77 7.77 6.94
N ASN A 266 -9.49 8.16 6.81
CA ASN A 266 -8.45 7.75 7.74
C ASN A 266 -8.42 8.73 8.91
N TYR A 267 -8.70 8.22 10.10
CA TYR A 267 -8.85 9.01 11.33
C TYR A 267 -7.69 8.85 12.33
N PHE A 268 -6.53 8.42 11.86
CA PHE A 268 -5.32 8.32 12.68
C PHE A 268 -4.82 9.73 13.06
N ARG A 269 -4.60 9.97 14.38
CA ARG A 269 -4.06 11.22 14.90
C ARG A 269 -2.74 11.00 15.62
N LEU A 270 -1.72 11.75 15.23
CA LEU A 270 -0.44 11.79 15.94
C LEU A 270 -0.30 13.15 16.63
N ALA A 271 -0.11 13.16 17.95
CA ALA A 271 -0.07 14.39 18.75
C ALA A 271 -1.25 15.34 18.44
N GLY A 272 -2.47 14.80 18.36
CA GLY A 272 -3.70 15.53 18.08
C GLY A 272 -3.90 15.96 16.61
N LYS A 273 -2.92 15.82 15.73
CA LYS A 273 -3.02 16.20 14.31
C LYS A 273 -3.47 15.03 13.46
N LEU A 274 -4.50 15.24 12.66
CA LEU A 274 -5.00 14.24 11.71
C LEU A 274 -3.94 13.91 10.64
N ASN A 275 -3.58 12.63 10.53
CA ASN A 275 -2.70 12.10 9.49
C ASN A 275 -3.45 11.09 8.63
N VAL A 276 -4.10 11.58 7.59
CA VAL A 276 -4.90 10.76 6.66
C VAL A 276 -4.06 9.77 5.83
N HIS A 277 -2.73 9.91 5.82
CA HIS A 277 -1.81 9.01 5.13
C HIS A 277 -1.22 7.91 6.03
N ALA A 278 -1.60 7.85 7.32
CA ALA A 278 -1.02 6.90 8.25
C ALA A 278 -1.44 5.45 7.93
N GLU A 279 -0.47 4.55 7.85
CA GLU A 279 -0.69 3.13 7.56
C GLU A 279 -1.61 2.43 8.59
N TYR A 280 -1.48 2.79 9.87
CA TYR A 280 -2.31 2.24 10.95
C TYR A 280 -3.79 2.57 10.77
N GLY A 281 -4.08 3.80 10.35
CA GLY A 281 -5.46 4.22 10.11
C GLY A 281 -6.08 3.61 8.86
N TYR A 282 -5.29 3.28 7.83
CA TYR A 282 -5.77 2.47 6.72
C TYR A 282 -6.12 1.06 7.17
N LEU A 283 -5.26 0.40 7.96
CA LEU A 283 -5.44 -0.99 8.36
C LEU A 283 -6.63 -1.22 9.30
N VAL A 284 -6.89 -0.27 10.24
CA VAL A 284 -8.01 -0.39 11.19
C VAL A 284 -9.36 -0.07 10.55
N ASN A 285 -9.36 0.53 9.36
CA ASN A 285 -10.55 1.05 8.70
C ASN A 285 -11.52 -0.06 8.27
N ALA A 286 -12.81 0.21 8.37
CA ALA A 286 -13.87 -0.72 8.02
C ALA A 286 -13.81 -1.18 6.55
N GLU A 287 -13.43 -0.29 5.60
CA GLU A 287 -13.31 -0.68 4.20
C GLU A 287 -12.17 -1.68 3.98
N THR A 288 -11.00 -1.45 4.58
CA THR A 288 -9.90 -2.44 4.56
C THR A 288 -10.34 -3.76 5.19
N ALA A 289 -11.02 -3.67 6.34
CA ALA A 289 -11.49 -4.85 7.06
C ALA A 289 -12.49 -5.69 6.25
N LYS A 290 -13.45 -5.06 5.56
CA LYS A 290 -14.40 -5.74 4.65
C LYS A 290 -13.66 -6.48 3.54
N ILE A 291 -12.74 -5.80 2.85
CA ILE A 291 -11.97 -6.37 1.75
C ILE A 291 -11.15 -7.59 2.23
N VAL A 292 -10.49 -7.48 3.37
CA VAL A 292 -9.70 -8.58 3.96
C VAL A 292 -10.60 -9.74 4.35
N THR A 293 -11.74 -9.47 4.98
CA THR A 293 -12.71 -10.50 5.38
C THR A 293 -13.27 -11.24 4.18
N GLU A 294 -13.75 -10.51 3.16
CA GLU A 294 -14.29 -11.09 1.91
C GLU A 294 -13.24 -11.95 1.18
N TRP A 295 -12.01 -11.43 1.06
CA TRP A 295 -10.93 -12.19 0.45
C TRP A 295 -10.62 -13.46 1.25
N TRP A 296 -10.48 -13.35 2.58
CA TRP A 296 -10.17 -14.47 3.46
C TRP A 296 -11.21 -15.59 3.33
N GLN A 297 -12.49 -15.24 3.43
CA GLN A 297 -13.59 -16.19 3.25
C GLN A 297 -13.58 -16.82 1.85
N SER A 298 -13.28 -16.03 0.80
CA SER A 298 -13.27 -16.53 -0.58
C SER A 298 -12.20 -17.58 -0.85
N VAL A 299 -11.06 -17.52 -0.14
CA VAL A 299 -9.95 -18.46 -0.30
C VAL A 299 -10.03 -19.63 0.66
N THR A 300 -10.59 -19.46 1.86
CA THR A 300 -10.76 -20.54 2.84
C THR A 300 -11.94 -21.45 2.52
N ASN A 301 -13.04 -20.92 1.96
CA ASN A 301 -14.19 -21.72 1.54
C ASN A 301 -13.92 -22.61 0.29
N LYS A 302 -12.78 -22.41 -0.37
CA LYS A 302 -12.34 -23.24 -1.51
C LYS A 302 -11.36 -24.34 -1.12
N MET A 303 -10.95 -24.41 0.16
CA MET A 303 -10.08 -25.44 0.72
C MET A 303 -10.89 -26.64 1.20
#